data_d776bd30bfe6f2747e90a1f4570859bb
#
_entry.id   d776bd30bfe6f2747e90a1f4570859bb
#
_cell.length_a   1.000
_cell.length_b   1.000
_cell.length_c   1.000
_cell.angle_alpha   90.00
_cell.angle_beta   90.00
_cell.angle_gamma   90.00
#
_symmetry.space_group_name_H-M   'P 1'
#
loop_
_entity.id
_entity.type
_entity.pdbx_description
1 polymer ?
#
loop_
_entity_poly.entity_id
_entity_poly.type
_entity_poly.pdbx_seq_one_letter_code
_entity_poly.pdbx_strand_id
1 'polypeptide(L)'
;MNETPNTRMAELFNAMVDAYETWAEPLSARLAQVALRRTTVSAGDCVLDIGAGTGALSLQAAALGASVIAIDLSSAMVARLNQRLAPYPECKALVMDGQALTFEDCTFDAAFCVLSTTLFPKWSAGLDEAVRVVRPGGWLGIVPWANPEGADIFTILSRALKKLPLPTGSPDAPKLTALMSAHELRAALEARGCEVTEVDRLDAPSQLPPPECFIYR
;
A
#
# COMPACT_ATOMS: atom_id res chain seq x y z
N MET A 1 -19.86 19.46 6.34
CA MET A 1 -19.11 18.41 7.07
C MET A 1 -17.66 18.54 6.64
N ASN A 2 -16.73 18.69 7.59
CA ASN A 2 -15.30 18.79 7.23
C ASN A 2 -14.84 17.41 6.76
N GLU A 3 -14.52 17.31 5.49
CA GLU A 3 -13.99 16.13 4.84
C GLU A 3 -12.58 15.84 5.36
N THR A 4 -12.34 14.64 5.89
CA THR A 4 -11.00 14.28 6.40
C THR A 4 -10.08 13.85 5.24
N PRO A 5 -8.74 13.91 5.39
CA PRO A 5 -7.82 13.39 4.39
C PRO A 5 -8.10 11.93 4.02
N ASN A 6 -8.47 11.10 4.98
CA ASN A 6 -8.82 9.71 4.75
C ASN A 6 -10.08 9.53 3.91
N THR A 7 -11.11 10.37 4.14
CA THR A 7 -12.35 10.34 3.35
C THR A 7 -12.06 10.66 1.87
N ARG A 8 -11.27 11.70 1.60
CA ARG A 8 -10.88 12.06 0.23
C ARG A 8 -10.08 10.97 -0.46
N MET A 9 -9.16 10.34 0.27
CA MET A 9 -8.36 9.23 -0.27
C MET A 9 -9.24 8.05 -0.61
N ALA A 10 -10.15 7.66 0.28
CA ALA A 10 -11.12 6.59 0.03
C ALA A 10 -11.99 6.87 -1.20
N GLU A 11 -12.52 8.08 -1.34
CA GLU A 11 -13.33 8.50 -2.49
C GLU A 11 -12.55 8.46 -3.80
N LEU A 12 -11.30 8.94 -3.80
CA LEU A 12 -10.43 8.88 -4.97
C LEU A 12 -10.24 7.43 -5.42
N PHE A 13 -9.88 6.53 -4.52
CA PHE A 13 -9.67 5.12 -4.84
C PHE A 13 -10.97 4.39 -5.17
N ASN A 14 -12.10 4.77 -4.57
CA ASN A 14 -13.42 4.25 -4.98
C ASN A 14 -13.73 4.54 -6.46
N ALA A 15 -13.35 5.73 -6.94
CA ALA A 15 -13.63 6.16 -8.30
C ALA A 15 -12.70 5.54 -9.36
N MET A 16 -11.57 4.95 -8.97
CA MET A 16 -10.53 4.55 -9.91
C MET A 16 -10.19 3.06 -9.93
N VAL A 17 -11.04 2.19 -9.39
CA VAL A 17 -10.76 0.73 -9.26
C VAL A 17 -10.31 0.10 -10.58
N ASP A 18 -11.07 0.29 -11.68
CA ASP A 18 -10.76 -0.32 -12.98
C ASP A 18 -9.47 0.25 -13.59
N ALA A 19 -9.26 1.57 -13.45
CA ALA A 19 -8.03 2.20 -13.89
C ALA A 19 -6.83 1.73 -13.06
N TYR A 20 -7.01 1.55 -11.76
CA TYR A 20 -5.97 1.02 -10.87
C TYR A 20 -5.57 -0.41 -11.27
N GLU A 21 -6.53 -1.31 -11.48
CA GLU A 21 -6.25 -2.68 -11.93
C GLU A 21 -5.49 -2.70 -13.26
N THR A 22 -5.86 -1.81 -14.18
CA THR A 22 -5.24 -1.78 -15.51
C THR A 22 -3.82 -1.24 -15.48
N TRP A 23 -3.56 -0.17 -14.71
CA TRP A 23 -2.36 0.63 -14.87
C TRP A 23 -1.42 0.60 -13.67
N ALA A 24 -1.93 0.51 -12.44
CA ALA A 24 -1.13 0.54 -11.22
C ALA A 24 -0.84 -0.85 -10.64
N GLU A 25 -1.82 -1.73 -10.65
CA GLU A 25 -1.69 -3.07 -10.06
C GLU A 25 -0.55 -3.91 -10.69
N PRO A 26 -0.27 -3.88 -12.00
CA PRO A 26 0.86 -4.66 -12.54
C PRO A 26 2.20 -4.31 -11.90
N LEU A 27 2.42 -3.03 -11.56
CA LEU A 27 3.60 -2.61 -10.81
C LEU A 27 3.55 -3.12 -9.37
N SER A 28 2.43 -2.89 -8.68
CA SER A 28 2.24 -3.33 -7.29
C SER A 28 2.42 -4.85 -7.18
N ALA A 29 1.92 -5.63 -8.15
CA ALA A 29 2.05 -7.08 -8.17
C ALA A 29 3.51 -7.55 -8.30
N ARG A 30 4.32 -6.87 -9.12
CA ARG A 30 5.76 -7.17 -9.23
C ARG A 30 6.49 -6.87 -7.92
N LEU A 31 6.19 -5.74 -7.29
CA LEU A 31 6.78 -5.36 -6.01
C LEU A 31 6.34 -6.31 -4.89
N ALA A 32 5.06 -6.68 -4.86
CA ALA A 32 4.52 -7.67 -3.92
C ALA A 32 5.22 -9.04 -4.07
N GLN A 33 5.45 -9.49 -5.30
CA GLN A 33 6.18 -10.73 -5.55
C GLN A 33 7.60 -10.68 -4.99
N VAL A 34 8.30 -9.56 -5.18
CA VAL A 34 9.66 -9.40 -4.63
C VAL A 34 9.60 -9.39 -3.10
N ALA A 35 8.66 -8.66 -2.50
CA ALA A 35 8.51 -8.62 -1.04
C ALA A 35 8.23 -10.02 -0.46
N LEU A 36 7.30 -10.78 -1.03
CA LEU A 36 6.97 -12.13 -0.58
C LEU A 36 8.18 -13.08 -0.69
N ARG A 37 8.93 -13.02 -1.78
CA ARG A 37 10.12 -13.89 -1.99
C ARG A 37 11.25 -13.66 -0.99
N ARG A 38 11.25 -12.53 -0.29
CA ARG A 38 12.23 -12.16 0.74
C ARG A 38 11.80 -12.56 2.14
N THR A 39 10.67 -13.22 2.25
CA THR A 39 10.14 -13.76 3.50
C THR A 39 10.01 -15.26 3.41
N THR A 40 9.73 -15.88 4.55
CA THR A 40 9.44 -17.32 4.63
C THR A 40 7.94 -17.59 4.63
N VAL A 41 7.12 -16.64 4.19
CA VAL A 41 5.65 -16.82 4.13
C VAL A 41 5.29 -18.04 3.30
N SER A 42 4.48 -18.90 3.88
CA SER A 42 4.11 -20.19 3.36
C SER A 42 2.67 -20.58 3.70
N ALA A 43 2.26 -21.77 3.28
CA ALA A 43 0.94 -22.30 3.58
C ALA A 43 0.69 -22.38 5.09
N GLY A 44 -0.45 -21.87 5.52
CA GLY A 44 -0.89 -21.86 6.91
C GLY A 44 -0.50 -20.60 7.69
N ASP A 45 0.41 -19.76 7.16
CA ASP A 45 0.72 -18.47 7.80
C ASP A 45 -0.46 -17.49 7.71
N CYS A 46 -0.63 -16.68 8.75
CA CYS A 46 -1.60 -15.60 8.79
C CYS A 46 -0.95 -14.29 8.35
N VAL A 47 -1.39 -13.75 7.21
CA VAL A 47 -0.80 -12.58 6.56
C VAL A 47 -1.76 -11.41 6.58
N LEU A 48 -1.28 -10.22 6.97
CA LEU A 48 -1.98 -8.96 6.85
C LEU A 48 -1.45 -8.16 5.65
N ASP A 49 -2.36 -7.75 4.75
CA ASP A 49 -2.05 -6.84 3.63
C ASP A 49 -2.68 -5.46 3.91
N ILE A 50 -1.85 -4.45 4.16
CA ILE A 50 -2.27 -3.12 4.61
C ILE A 50 -2.27 -2.13 3.42
N GLY A 51 -3.46 -1.64 3.07
CA GLY A 51 -3.68 -0.84 1.86
C GLY A 51 -3.61 -1.72 0.62
N ALA A 52 -4.35 -2.82 0.66
CA ALA A 52 -4.27 -3.93 -0.28
C ALA A 52 -4.72 -3.58 -1.71
N GLY A 53 -5.47 -2.49 -1.89
CA GLY A 53 -6.07 -2.14 -3.17
C GLY A 53 -6.95 -3.28 -3.69
N THR A 54 -6.73 -3.67 -4.95
CA THR A 54 -7.44 -4.77 -5.59
C THR A 54 -6.77 -6.13 -5.38
N GLY A 55 -5.67 -6.22 -4.58
CA GLY A 55 -5.12 -7.47 -4.08
C GLY A 55 -3.81 -7.93 -4.68
N ALA A 56 -2.97 -6.98 -5.11
CA ALA A 56 -1.68 -7.29 -5.72
C ALA A 56 -0.80 -8.24 -4.89
N LEU A 57 -0.78 -8.08 -3.55
CA LEU A 57 -0.07 -8.98 -2.63
C LEU A 57 -1.00 -10.10 -2.15
N SER A 58 -2.22 -9.76 -1.75
CA SER A 58 -3.17 -10.69 -1.15
C SER A 58 -3.39 -11.95 -1.99
N LEU A 59 -3.57 -11.79 -3.31
CA LEU A 59 -3.79 -12.93 -4.22
C LEU A 59 -2.56 -13.83 -4.33
N GLN A 60 -1.36 -13.26 -4.28
CA GLN A 60 -0.13 -14.02 -4.35
C GLN A 60 0.13 -14.78 -3.05
N ALA A 61 -0.12 -14.16 -1.89
CA ALA A 61 0.00 -14.82 -0.59
C ALA A 61 -1.05 -15.95 -0.45
N ALA A 62 -2.30 -15.70 -0.87
CA ALA A 62 -3.36 -16.71 -0.89
C ALA A 62 -3.01 -17.91 -1.80
N ALA A 63 -2.39 -17.66 -2.96
CA ALA A 63 -1.92 -18.70 -3.86
C ALA A 63 -0.78 -19.56 -3.27
N LEU A 64 -0.02 -19.04 -2.29
CA LEU A 64 0.95 -19.80 -1.51
C LEU A 64 0.30 -20.64 -0.41
N GLY A 65 -1.03 -20.50 -0.19
CA GLY A 65 -1.77 -21.20 0.85
C GLY A 65 -1.79 -20.48 2.20
N ALA A 66 -1.39 -19.22 2.24
CA ALA A 66 -1.51 -18.38 3.43
C ALA A 66 -2.98 -17.95 3.65
N SER A 67 -3.37 -17.78 4.92
CA SER A 67 -4.62 -17.14 5.31
C SER A 67 -4.41 -15.63 5.29
N VAL A 68 -5.14 -14.91 4.44
CA VAL A 68 -4.92 -13.49 4.23
C VAL A 68 -6.07 -12.64 4.77
N ILE A 69 -5.74 -11.71 5.65
CA ILE A 69 -6.61 -10.58 5.97
C ILE A 69 -6.05 -9.35 5.24
N ALA A 70 -6.84 -8.79 4.34
CA ALA A 70 -6.50 -7.60 3.60
C ALA A 70 -7.31 -6.41 4.10
N ILE A 71 -6.72 -5.24 4.16
CA ILE A 71 -7.44 -4.02 4.53
C ILE A 71 -7.18 -2.89 3.53
N ASP A 72 -8.20 -2.09 3.29
CA ASP A 72 -8.09 -0.86 2.51
C ASP A 72 -9.12 0.16 3.01
N LEU A 73 -8.85 1.46 2.81
CA LEU A 73 -9.82 2.52 3.11
C LEU A 73 -10.96 2.57 2.09
N SER A 74 -10.69 2.19 0.85
CA SER A 74 -11.67 2.20 -0.25
C SER A 74 -12.60 0.99 -0.18
N SER A 75 -13.86 1.23 0.05
CA SER A 75 -14.88 0.17 0.03
C SER A 75 -15.03 -0.49 -1.34
N ALA A 76 -14.76 0.24 -2.43
CA ALA A 76 -14.80 -0.31 -3.78
C ALA A 76 -13.60 -1.24 -4.06
N MET A 77 -12.39 -0.88 -3.58
CA MET A 77 -11.23 -1.77 -3.63
C MET A 77 -11.48 -3.05 -2.84
N VAL A 78 -11.99 -2.93 -1.61
CA VAL A 78 -12.34 -4.08 -0.76
C VAL A 78 -13.38 -4.98 -1.41
N ALA A 79 -14.43 -4.40 -2.00
CA ALA A 79 -15.46 -5.17 -2.71
C ALA A 79 -14.86 -5.95 -3.89
N ARG A 80 -14.00 -5.30 -4.70
CA ARG A 80 -13.30 -5.95 -5.81
C ARG A 80 -12.37 -7.05 -5.31
N LEU A 81 -11.60 -6.79 -4.26
CA LEU A 81 -10.69 -7.77 -3.68
C LEU A 81 -11.42 -9.00 -3.14
N ASN A 82 -12.55 -8.83 -2.43
CA ASN A 82 -13.35 -9.94 -1.96
C ASN A 82 -13.91 -10.82 -3.10
N GLN A 83 -14.27 -10.22 -4.24
CA GLN A 83 -14.66 -10.99 -5.43
C GLN A 83 -13.49 -11.84 -5.94
N ARG A 84 -12.27 -11.29 -5.94
CA ARG A 84 -11.06 -11.98 -6.41
C ARG A 84 -10.57 -13.05 -5.42
N LEU A 85 -10.82 -12.85 -4.13
CA LEU A 85 -10.50 -13.81 -3.07
C LEU A 85 -11.53 -14.94 -2.92
N ALA A 86 -12.65 -14.91 -3.64
CA ALA A 86 -13.69 -15.95 -3.55
C ALA A 86 -13.17 -17.40 -3.68
N PRO A 87 -12.11 -17.72 -4.46
CA PRO A 87 -11.53 -19.05 -4.49
C PRO A 87 -10.74 -19.45 -3.22
N TYR A 88 -10.49 -18.52 -2.30
CA TYR A 88 -9.64 -18.69 -1.11
C TYR A 88 -10.49 -18.46 0.15
N PRO A 89 -11.16 -19.50 0.71
CA PRO A 89 -12.15 -19.33 1.79
C PRO A 89 -11.56 -18.80 3.10
N GLU A 90 -10.25 -18.99 3.32
CA GLU A 90 -9.52 -18.48 4.51
C GLU A 90 -9.05 -17.02 4.34
N CYS A 91 -9.38 -16.38 3.20
CA CYS A 91 -8.94 -15.04 2.88
C CYS A 91 -10.14 -14.08 2.81
N LYS A 92 -9.94 -12.85 3.30
CA LYS A 92 -10.97 -11.80 3.25
C LYS A 92 -10.36 -10.41 3.21
N ALA A 93 -11.13 -9.45 2.68
CA ALA A 93 -10.80 -8.04 2.72
C ALA A 93 -11.82 -7.24 3.56
N LEU A 94 -11.34 -6.26 4.29
CA LEU A 94 -12.12 -5.41 5.21
C LEU A 94 -11.84 -3.94 4.95
N VAL A 95 -12.86 -3.09 5.11
CA VAL A 95 -12.65 -1.63 5.09
C VAL A 95 -12.08 -1.22 6.45
N MET A 96 -10.84 -0.72 6.45
CA MET A 96 -10.15 -0.32 7.68
C MET A 96 -9.02 0.69 7.38
N ASP A 97 -8.76 1.59 8.34
CA ASP A 97 -7.61 2.49 8.29
C ASP A 97 -6.35 1.78 8.79
N GLY A 98 -5.33 1.69 7.94
CA GLY A 98 -4.02 1.11 8.29
C GLY A 98 -3.27 1.86 9.40
N GLN A 99 -3.73 3.06 9.76
CA GLN A 99 -3.17 3.86 10.86
C GLN A 99 -3.86 3.62 12.20
N ALA A 100 -4.92 2.80 12.22
CA ALA A 100 -5.71 2.49 13.42
C ALA A 100 -6.33 1.08 13.28
N LEU A 101 -5.49 0.07 13.38
CA LEU A 101 -5.89 -1.33 13.23
C LEU A 101 -6.68 -1.80 14.46
N THR A 102 -7.75 -2.54 14.23
CA THR A 102 -8.56 -3.12 15.29
C THR A 102 -8.15 -4.54 15.69
N PHE A 103 -7.01 -5.00 15.21
CA PHE A 103 -6.44 -6.31 15.54
C PHE A 103 -5.65 -6.25 16.85
N GLU A 104 -5.63 -7.36 17.57
CA GLU A 104 -4.79 -7.55 18.75
C GLU A 104 -3.30 -7.53 18.39
N ASP A 105 -2.44 -7.28 19.39
CA ASP A 105 -0.99 -7.36 19.24
C ASP A 105 -0.56 -8.76 18.83
N CYS A 106 0.51 -8.87 18.07
CA CYS A 106 1.13 -10.15 17.70
C CYS A 106 0.18 -11.16 17.04
N THR A 107 -0.80 -10.69 16.26
CA THR A 107 -1.83 -11.53 15.62
C THR A 107 -1.32 -12.22 14.35
N PHE A 108 -0.40 -11.59 13.61
CA PHE A 108 -0.01 -12.05 12.28
C PHE A 108 1.41 -12.58 12.23
N ASP A 109 1.62 -13.61 11.39
CA ASP A 109 2.95 -14.14 11.05
C ASP A 109 3.73 -13.17 10.18
N ALA A 110 3.02 -12.45 9.31
CA ALA A 110 3.60 -11.41 8.47
C ALA A 110 2.60 -10.27 8.21
N ALA A 111 3.12 -9.04 8.03
CA ALA A 111 2.35 -7.91 7.52
C ALA A 111 3.10 -7.22 6.38
N PHE A 112 2.35 -6.71 5.42
CA PHE A 112 2.91 -6.04 4.25
C PHE A 112 2.20 -4.71 4.00
N CYS A 113 2.99 -3.71 3.58
CA CYS A 113 2.55 -2.43 3.07
C CYS A 113 3.19 -2.20 1.70
N VAL A 114 2.51 -2.52 0.62
CA VAL A 114 3.03 -2.34 -0.73
C VAL A 114 2.48 -1.05 -1.33
N LEU A 115 3.32 -0.02 -1.43
CA LEU A 115 3.01 1.33 -1.92
C LEU A 115 1.93 2.08 -1.14
N SER A 116 1.51 1.59 0.03
CA SER A 116 0.41 2.14 0.82
C SER A 116 0.86 3.13 1.90
N THR A 117 1.97 2.89 2.60
CA THR A 117 2.42 3.72 3.73
C THR A 117 2.65 5.18 3.37
N THR A 118 3.11 5.46 2.14
CA THR A 118 3.34 6.82 1.65
C THR A 118 2.05 7.62 1.44
N LEU A 119 0.90 6.94 1.41
CA LEU A 119 -0.41 7.57 1.27
C LEU A 119 -1.05 7.89 2.63
N PHE A 120 -0.46 7.41 3.73
CA PHE A 120 -1.00 7.66 5.06
C PHE A 120 -0.69 9.08 5.53
N PRO A 121 -1.68 9.87 5.93
CA PRO A 121 -1.45 11.20 6.51
C PRO A 121 -0.51 11.18 7.72
N LYS A 122 -0.55 10.10 8.50
CA LYS A 122 0.31 9.84 9.66
C LYS A 122 1.07 8.52 9.45
N TRP A 123 1.96 8.48 8.46
CA TRP A 123 2.70 7.28 8.09
C TRP A 123 3.39 6.58 9.28
N SER A 124 3.89 7.37 10.24
CA SER A 124 4.51 6.81 11.46
C SER A 124 3.53 5.97 12.28
N ALA A 125 2.28 6.43 12.44
CA ALA A 125 1.25 5.65 13.12
C ALA A 125 0.93 4.35 12.36
N GLY A 126 0.92 4.39 11.03
CA GLY A 126 0.75 3.18 10.22
C GLY A 126 1.89 2.18 10.39
N LEU A 127 3.13 2.65 10.54
CA LEU A 127 4.25 1.77 10.86
C LEU A 127 4.16 1.21 12.29
N ASP A 128 3.76 2.04 13.27
CA ASP A 128 3.55 1.59 14.65
C ASP A 128 2.53 0.46 14.70
N GLU A 129 1.41 0.60 13.99
CA GLU A 129 0.37 -0.42 13.90
C GLU A 129 0.85 -1.68 13.18
N ALA A 130 1.54 -1.53 12.05
CA ALA A 130 2.06 -2.67 11.30
C ALA A 130 3.06 -3.50 12.12
N VAL A 131 3.92 -2.83 12.91
CA VAL A 131 4.84 -3.52 13.83
C VAL A 131 4.09 -4.18 14.98
N ARG A 132 3.12 -3.50 15.58
CA ARG A 132 2.36 -3.99 16.75
C ARG A 132 1.65 -5.30 16.48
N VAL A 133 1.05 -5.44 15.30
CA VAL A 133 0.23 -6.60 14.96
C VAL A 133 1.01 -7.82 14.51
N VAL A 134 2.29 -7.65 14.16
CA VAL A 134 3.17 -8.78 13.79
C VAL A 134 3.77 -9.41 15.05
N ARG A 135 3.72 -10.73 15.13
CA ARG A 135 4.31 -11.48 16.26
C ARG A 135 5.84 -11.35 16.27
N PRO A 136 6.49 -11.51 17.45
CA PRO A 136 7.94 -11.59 17.52
C PRO A 136 8.49 -12.70 16.60
N GLY A 137 9.51 -12.36 15.81
CA GLY A 137 10.08 -13.26 14.79
C GLY A 137 9.25 -13.39 13.51
N GLY A 138 8.15 -12.66 13.39
CA GLY A 138 7.37 -12.55 12.15
C GLY A 138 8.00 -11.60 11.14
N TRP A 139 7.40 -11.50 9.95
CA TRP A 139 7.91 -10.68 8.85
C TRP A 139 7.14 -9.38 8.68
N LEU A 140 7.86 -8.30 8.44
CA LEU A 140 7.29 -7.02 8.05
C LEU A 140 7.90 -6.56 6.72
N GLY A 141 7.07 -6.52 5.68
CA GLY A 141 7.46 -6.06 4.35
C GLY A 141 6.93 -4.66 4.07
N ILE A 142 7.80 -3.66 4.03
CA ILE A 142 7.43 -2.27 3.71
C ILE A 142 8.03 -1.90 2.36
N VAL A 143 7.19 -1.60 1.39
CA VAL A 143 7.59 -1.15 0.05
C VAL A 143 7.02 0.25 -0.19
N PRO A 144 7.71 1.31 0.23
CA PRO A 144 7.29 2.67 -0.03
C PRO A 144 7.71 3.11 -1.43
N TRP A 145 7.14 4.22 -1.89
CA TRP A 145 7.74 4.94 -3.00
C TRP A 145 9.06 5.53 -2.54
N ALA A 146 10.14 5.27 -3.30
CA ALA A 146 11.44 5.90 -3.01
C ALA A 146 11.42 7.36 -3.45
N ASN A 147 12.26 8.18 -2.80
CA ASN A 147 12.46 9.57 -3.20
C ASN A 147 13.01 9.62 -4.63
N PRO A 148 12.36 10.31 -5.56
CA PRO A 148 12.78 10.35 -6.94
C PRO A 148 14.00 11.26 -7.10
N GLU A 149 15.18 10.73 -6.99
CA GLU A 149 16.32 11.33 -7.65
C GLU A 149 16.23 11.00 -9.14
N GLY A 150 15.39 11.77 -9.85
CA GLY A 150 15.42 11.86 -11.31
C GLY A 150 14.33 11.15 -12.08
N ALA A 151 13.28 10.56 -11.50
CA ALA A 151 12.21 10.06 -12.33
C ALA A 151 10.85 10.10 -11.69
N ASP A 152 10.06 10.10 -12.39
CA ASP A 152 9.05 10.66 -11.97
C ASP A 152 7.62 10.73 -12.37
N ILE A 153 6.86 9.62 -12.15
CA ILE A 153 5.42 9.67 -12.24
C ILE A 153 4.85 10.77 -11.31
N PHE A 154 5.39 10.94 -10.12
CA PHE A 154 4.91 11.95 -9.17
C PHE A 154 5.37 13.36 -9.52
N THR A 155 6.59 13.52 -10.06
CA THR A 155 7.03 14.82 -10.59
C THR A 155 6.26 15.16 -11.86
N ILE A 156 6.02 14.20 -12.75
CA ILE A 156 5.19 14.39 -13.93
C ILE A 156 3.75 14.69 -13.52
N LEU A 157 3.18 13.91 -12.60
CA LEU A 157 1.83 14.10 -12.10
C LEU A 157 1.70 15.44 -11.36
N SER A 158 2.65 15.80 -10.50
CA SER A 158 2.63 17.09 -9.81
C SER A 158 2.79 18.28 -10.76
N ARG A 159 3.58 18.14 -11.84
CA ARG A 159 3.70 19.15 -12.90
C ARG A 159 2.43 19.21 -13.75
N ALA A 160 1.81 18.08 -14.06
CA ALA A 160 0.55 18.03 -14.78
C ALA A 160 -0.58 18.64 -13.93
N LEU A 161 -0.67 18.30 -12.67
CA LEU A 161 -1.65 18.82 -11.73
C LEU A 161 -1.49 20.35 -11.52
N LYS A 162 -0.26 20.89 -11.57
CA LYS A 162 -0.03 22.35 -11.53
C LYS A 162 -0.51 23.08 -12.78
N LYS A 163 -0.70 22.39 -13.89
CA LYS A 163 -1.20 22.97 -15.15
C LYS A 163 -2.72 22.86 -15.30
N LEU A 164 -3.36 22.04 -14.48
CA LEU A 164 -4.81 21.96 -14.45
C LEU A 164 -5.37 23.10 -13.59
N PRO A 165 -6.53 23.68 -13.93
CA PRO A 165 -7.21 24.65 -13.09
C PRO A 165 -7.90 23.95 -11.90
N LEU A 166 -7.12 23.20 -11.14
CA LEU A 166 -7.56 22.67 -9.86
C LEU A 166 -7.59 23.81 -8.86
N PRO A 167 -8.51 23.81 -7.89
CA PRO A 167 -8.52 24.81 -6.82
C PRO A 167 -7.13 24.82 -6.19
N THR A 168 -6.36 25.86 -6.53
CA THR A 168 -5.03 26.07 -5.95
C THR A 168 -5.22 26.35 -4.48
N GLY A 169 -4.62 25.54 -3.63
CA GLY A 169 -4.48 25.90 -2.23
C GLY A 169 -5.32 25.13 -1.25
N SER A 170 -5.64 23.86 -1.50
CA SER A 170 -5.94 23.00 -0.36
C SER A 170 -4.63 22.79 0.40
N PRO A 171 -4.50 23.28 1.65
CA PRO A 171 -3.35 22.96 2.51
C PRO A 171 -3.26 21.47 2.79
N ASP A 172 -4.30 20.73 2.44
CA ASP A 172 -4.49 19.28 2.63
C ASP A 172 -4.35 18.46 1.34
N ALA A 173 -3.79 19.04 0.26
CA ALA A 173 -3.32 18.18 -0.82
C ALA A 173 -2.42 17.12 -0.19
N PRO A 174 -2.65 15.80 -0.43
CA PRO A 174 -1.80 14.78 0.16
C PRO A 174 -0.38 15.13 -0.23
N LYS A 175 0.35 15.68 0.75
CA LYS A 175 1.78 15.73 0.63
C LYS A 175 2.13 14.27 0.53
N LEU A 176 2.67 13.84 -0.60
CA LEU A 176 3.35 12.54 -0.73
C LEU A 176 4.60 12.61 0.15
N THR A 177 4.37 12.75 1.45
CA THR A 177 5.28 13.28 2.45
C THR A 177 6.24 12.25 2.97
N ALA A 178 6.06 11.00 2.58
CA ALA A 178 6.94 9.96 3.02
C ALA A 178 7.56 9.21 1.84
N LEU A 179 8.15 9.96 0.91
CA LEU A 179 9.17 9.38 0.04
C LEU A 179 10.38 9.14 0.93
N MET A 180 10.46 7.96 1.51
CA MET A 180 11.52 7.61 2.41
C MET A 180 12.75 7.16 1.61
N SER A 181 13.90 7.71 1.95
CA SER A 181 15.16 7.08 1.57
C SER A 181 15.31 5.73 2.29
N ALA A 182 16.10 4.83 1.72
CA ALA A 182 16.42 3.55 2.35
C ALA A 182 16.96 3.73 3.78
N HIS A 183 17.74 4.79 4.02
CA HIS A 183 18.27 5.12 5.34
C HIS A 183 17.18 5.53 6.33
N GLU A 184 16.25 6.40 5.92
CA GLU A 184 15.13 6.85 6.78
C GLU A 184 14.18 5.70 7.12
N LEU A 185 13.86 4.84 6.15
CA LEU A 185 13.03 3.66 6.38
C LEU A 185 13.69 2.71 7.37
N ARG A 186 15.00 2.41 7.17
CA ARG A 186 15.76 1.57 8.09
C ARG A 186 15.73 2.13 9.51
N ALA A 187 16.09 3.41 9.68
CA ALA A 187 16.09 4.06 10.99
C ALA A 187 14.70 4.05 11.65
N ALA A 188 13.64 4.24 10.87
CA ALA A 188 12.26 4.21 11.37
C ALA A 188 11.84 2.82 11.86
N LEU A 189 12.26 1.75 11.20
CA LEU A 189 11.97 0.36 11.58
C LEU A 189 12.82 -0.08 12.77
N GLU A 190 14.13 0.23 12.78
CA GLU A 190 15.04 -0.08 13.89
C GLU A 190 14.62 0.63 15.19
N ALA A 191 14.13 1.88 15.09
CA ALA A 191 13.58 2.61 16.24
C ALA A 191 12.32 1.95 16.85
N ARG A 192 11.68 1.03 16.12
CA ARG A 192 10.54 0.21 16.54
C ARG A 192 10.91 -1.20 16.98
N GLY A 193 12.20 -1.48 17.07
CA GLY A 193 12.73 -2.79 17.49
C GLY A 193 12.74 -3.85 16.39
N CYS A 194 12.56 -3.45 15.12
CA CYS A 194 12.68 -4.37 14.00
C CYS A 194 14.17 -4.64 13.67
N GLU A 195 14.52 -5.89 13.44
CA GLU A 195 15.77 -6.25 12.78
C GLU A 195 15.60 -6.07 11.27
N VAL A 196 16.29 -5.10 10.68
CA VAL A 196 16.18 -4.82 9.25
C VAL A 196 17.18 -5.67 8.48
N THR A 197 16.71 -6.78 7.93
CA THR A 197 17.54 -7.76 7.23
C THR A 197 17.96 -7.32 5.84
N GLU A 198 17.08 -6.60 5.12
CA GLU A 198 17.34 -6.17 3.75
C GLU A 198 16.65 -4.84 3.45
N VAL A 199 17.35 -3.92 2.79
CA VAL A 199 16.78 -2.71 2.20
C VAL A 199 17.37 -2.51 0.81
N ASP A 200 16.54 -2.67 -0.21
CA ASP A 200 16.91 -2.51 -1.60
C ASP A 200 16.09 -1.43 -2.29
N ARG A 201 16.71 -0.79 -3.28
CA ARG A 201 16.01 0.02 -4.25
C ARG A 201 15.63 -0.87 -5.45
N LEU A 202 14.34 -0.94 -5.75
CA LEU A 202 13.84 -1.66 -6.91
C LEU A 202 13.50 -0.65 -8.00
N ASP A 203 14.22 -0.73 -9.11
CA ASP A 203 13.86 0.00 -10.31
C ASP A 203 12.75 -0.78 -11.03
N ALA A 204 11.54 -0.26 -10.94
CA ALA A 204 10.38 -0.86 -11.57
C ALA A 204 9.88 0.09 -12.66
N PRO A 205 10.23 -0.15 -13.94
CA PRO A 205 9.69 0.63 -15.03
C PRO A 205 8.18 0.46 -15.07
N SER A 206 7.45 1.55 -14.89
CA SER A 206 6.01 1.58 -15.08
C SER A 206 5.69 1.89 -16.53
N GLN A 207 4.82 1.11 -17.15
CA GLN A 207 4.19 1.53 -18.40
C GLN A 207 3.08 2.51 -18.02
N LEU A 208 3.33 3.79 -18.23
CA LEU A 208 2.30 4.81 -18.07
C LEU A 208 1.23 4.64 -19.13
N PRO A 209 -0.05 4.82 -18.79
CA PRO A 209 -1.10 4.89 -19.78
C PRO A 209 -0.85 6.06 -20.73
N PRO A 210 -1.33 5.97 -21.98
CA PRO A 210 -1.23 7.08 -22.93
C PRO A 210 -1.88 8.34 -22.33
N PRO A 211 -1.43 9.55 -22.72
CA PRO A 211 -1.89 10.82 -22.15
C PRO A 211 -3.41 11.00 -22.13
N GLU A 212 -4.12 10.37 -23.05
CA GLU A 212 -5.58 10.39 -23.15
C GLU A 212 -6.28 9.74 -21.94
N CYS A 213 -5.61 8.82 -21.25
CA CYS A 213 -6.17 8.14 -20.09
C CYS A 213 -6.21 9.00 -18.81
N PHE A 214 -5.57 10.17 -18.82
CA PHE A 214 -5.56 11.12 -17.71
C PHE A 214 -6.57 12.27 -17.88
N ILE A 215 -7.36 12.25 -18.94
CA ILE A 215 -8.39 13.26 -19.18
C ILE A 215 -9.66 12.82 -18.45
N TYR A 216 -9.86 13.33 -17.25
CA TYR A 216 -11.14 13.27 -16.56
C TYR A 216 -12.07 14.35 -17.16
N ARG A 217 -13.24 13.93 -17.63
CA ARG A 217 -14.35 14.82 -17.93
C ARG A 217 -15.12 15.17 -16.67
#